data_df637d181ad2884a303d76d011e3256b
#
_entry.id   df637d181ad2884a303d76d011e3256b
#
_cell.length_a   1.000
_cell.length_b   1.000
_cell.length_c   1.000
_cell.angle_alpha   90.00
_cell.angle_beta   90.00
_cell.angle_gamma   90.00
#
_symmetry.space_group_name_H-M   'P 1'
#
loop_
_entity.id
_entity.type
_entity.pdbx_description
1 polymer ?
#
loop_
_entity_poly.entity_id
_entity_poly.type
_entity_poly.pdbx_seq_one_letter_code
_entity_poly.pdbx_strand_id
1 'polypeptide(L)'
;MTEFQIKEDGRSMIPSVFSHAGKKELVLLQYPQLQALDMVKHCFTTRMGGVSKNEFSSLDLSFNRGDDIEAVKENFRRVAEAMEVPAGQIVCSDQTHTTNVRKVTAEDAGSGLTKERPYHDVDGLITDVPGLMLATFYADCVPLYFVDTKHRAIGLSHSGWRGTVNRMGRATLKAMAEAYGTVPEDVWCAIGPSICQDCYEVSEDVALEFEQEFSGHGSEI
;
A
#
# COMPACT_ATOMS: atom_id res chain seq x y z
N MET A 1 21.46 14.24 -0.51
CA MET A 1 19.98 14.37 -0.59
C MET A 1 19.59 13.91 -1.97
N THR A 2 18.81 12.86 -2.08
CA THR A 2 18.27 12.41 -3.37
C THR A 2 17.14 13.37 -3.70
N GLU A 3 17.31 14.21 -4.73
CA GLU A 3 16.22 15.05 -5.24
C GLU A 3 15.15 14.13 -5.83
N PHE A 4 13.98 14.15 -5.23
CA PHE A 4 12.82 13.51 -5.84
C PHE A 4 12.37 14.37 -7.03
N GLN A 5 12.44 13.82 -8.23
CA GLN A 5 11.84 14.47 -9.39
C GLN A 5 10.32 14.32 -9.33
N ILE A 6 9.64 15.40 -8.95
CA ILE A 6 8.18 15.47 -8.94
C ILE A 6 7.74 15.98 -10.30
N LYS A 7 6.93 15.18 -11.02
CA LYS A 7 6.21 15.72 -12.20
C LYS A 7 5.06 16.59 -11.71
N GLU A 8 5.07 17.86 -12.10
CA GLU A 8 4.08 18.86 -11.66
C GLU A 8 2.72 18.75 -12.38
N ASP A 9 2.18 17.54 -12.58
CA ASP A 9 0.86 17.37 -13.18
C ASP A 9 -0.30 17.38 -12.15
N GLY A 10 0.02 17.66 -10.88
CA GLY A 10 -0.94 17.70 -9.77
C GLY A 10 -1.50 16.33 -9.36
N ARG A 11 -1.05 15.24 -10.00
CA ARG A 11 -1.50 13.86 -9.73
C ARG A 11 -0.46 13.04 -8.97
N SER A 12 0.75 13.56 -8.82
CA SER A 12 1.86 12.86 -8.18
C SER A 12 1.79 12.94 -6.65
N MET A 13 2.36 11.95 -5.97
CA MET A 13 2.61 12.02 -4.54
C MET A 13 3.67 13.08 -4.24
N ILE A 14 3.49 13.78 -3.13
CA ILE A 14 4.45 14.75 -2.60
C ILE A 14 5.08 14.22 -1.31
N PRO A 15 6.36 14.56 -1.02
CA PRO A 15 7.00 14.20 0.23
C PRO A 15 6.42 15.02 1.39
N SER A 16 6.07 14.34 2.46
CA SER A 16 5.75 14.93 3.76
C SER A 16 6.82 14.51 4.77
N VAL A 17 7.39 15.47 5.46
CA VAL A 17 8.47 15.25 6.44
C VAL A 17 7.90 15.30 7.84
N PHE A 18 8.09 14.22 8.60
CA PHE A 18 7.66 14.08 9.98
C PHE A 18 8.89 14.12 10.89
N SER A 19 9.01 15.19 11.67
CA SER A 19 10.08 15.38 12.64
C SER A 19 9.60 15.01 14.03
N HIS A 20 10.33 14.16 14.72
CA HIS A 20 10.09 13.85 16.11
C HIS A 20 11.34 14.17 16.93
N ALA A 21 11.17 14.80 18.08
CA ALA A 21 12.29 15.28 18.91
C ALA A 21 13.35 14.18 19.15
N GLY A 22 14.57 14.42 18.70
CA GLY A 22 15.72 13.53 18.86
C GLY A 22 15.78 12.32 17.91
N LYS A 23 14.88 12.23 16.89
CA LYS A 23 14.88 11.15 15.89
C LYS A 23 15.21 11.68 14.49
N LYS A 24 15.67 10.78 13.61
CA LYS A 24 15.81 11.08 12.18
C LYS A 24 14.46 11.39 11.57
N GLU A 25 14.41 12.36 10.68
CA GLU A 25 13.20 12.72 9.93
C GLU A 25 12.68 11.55 9.12
N LEU A 26 11.40 11.26 9.29
CA LEU A 26 10.66 10.28 8.51
C LEU A 26 10.08 10.99 7.28
N VAL A 27 10.35 10.45 6.09
CA VAL A 27 9.82 10.98 4.83
C VAL A 27 8.79 10.01 4.29
N LEU A 28 7.55 10.45 4.18
CA LEU A 28 6.43 9.72 3.60
C LEU A 28 5.96 10.42 2.32
N LEU A 29 5.48 9.66 1.36
CA LEU A 29 4.85 10.20 0.16
C LEU A 29 3.33 10.17 0.31
N GLN A 30 2.65 11.24 -0.09
CA GLN A 30 1.20 11.39 0.05
C GLN A 30 0.58 12.04 -1.18
N TYR A 31 -0.65 11.67 -1.52
CA TYR A 31 -1.43 12.32 -2.58
C TYR A 31 -2.19 13.53 -2.01
N PRO A 32 -1.95 14.76 -2.50
CA PRO A 32 -2.68 15.94 -2.05
C PRO A 32 -4.21 15.78 -2.18
N GLN A 33 -4.66 15.10 -3.23
CA GLN A 33 -6.09 14.85 -3.47
C GLN A 33 -6.72 13.96 -2.41
N LEU A 34 -6.02 12.91 -1.95
CA LEU A 34 -6.52 12.05 -0.87
C LEU A 34 -6.44 12.74 0.49
N GLN A 35 -5.43 13.61 0.71
CA GLN A 35 -5.36 14.44 1.91
C GLN A 35 -6.54 15.42 2.00
N ALA A 36 -6.98 15.97 0.86
CA ALA A 36 -8.08 16.91 0.79
C ALA A 36 -9.46 16.29 1.11
N LEU A 37 -9.58 14.95 1.13
CA LEU A 37 -10.84 14.29 1.48
C LEU A 37 -11.19 14.39 2.97
N ASP A 38 -10.25 14.73 3.84
CA ASP A 38 -10.42 14.91 5.31
C ASP A 38 -11.12 13.73 6.02
N MET A 39 -11.09 12.56 5.42
CA MET A 39 -11.69 11.34 5.99
C MET A 39 -10.71 10.17 6.05
N VAL A 40 -9.59 10.27 5.36
CA VAL A 40 -8.58 9.22 5.25
C VAL A 40 -7.18 9.79 5.45
N LYS A 41 -6.36 9.07 6.19
CA LYS A 41 -4.90 9.26 6.20
C LYS A 41 -4.28 8.16 5.36
N HIS A 42 -3.29 8.51 4.57
CA HIS A 42 -2.57 7.55 3.73
C HIS A 42 -1.12 7.96 3.60
N CYS A 43 -0.27 7.00 3.32
CA CYS A 43 1.12 7.26 2.97
C CYS A 43 1.69 6.11 2.14
N PHE A 44 2.77 6.42 1.44
CA PHE A 44 3.73 5.45 0.95
C PHE A 44 5.06 5.75 1.63
N THR A 45 5.67 4.75 2.26
CA THR A 45 6.93 4.94 3.00
C THR A 45 8.11 5.05 2.04
N THR A 46 9.13 5.84 2.43
CA THR A 46 10.44 5.82 1.79
C THR A 46 11.42 5.01 2.62
N ARG A 47 12.67 4.90 2.19
CA ARG A 47 13.74 4.29 3.00
C ARG A 47 14.27 5.18 4.12
N MET A 48 13.77 6.40 4.28
CA MET A 48 14.31 7.41 5.18
C MET A 48 13.61 7.44 6.53
N GLY A 49 14.37 7.70 7.58
CA GLY A 49 13.85 7.99 8.91
C GLY A 49 13.71 6.80 9.86
N GLY A 50 14.15 5.62 9.45
CA GLY A 50 14.16 4.41 10.30
C GLY A 50 15.43 4.25 11.12
N VAL A 51 15.52 3.07 11.77
CA VAL A 51 16.64 2.67 12.65
C VAL A 51 17.43 1.48 12.15
N SER A 52 16.94 0.81 11.11
CA SER A 52 17.62 -0.33 10.47
C SER A 52 18.99 0.07 9.94
N LYS A 53 19.93 -0.88 9.85
CA LYS A 53 21.33 -0.67 9.51
C LYS A 53 21.72 -1.45 8.27
N ASN A 54 22.93 -1.19 7.78
CA ASN A 54 23.53 -1.88 6.64
C ASN A 54 22.61 -1.85 5.40
N GLU A 55 22.39 -3.02 4.76
CA GLU A 55 21.54 -3.19 3.59
C GLU A 55 20.07 -2.81 3.82
N PHE A 56 19.58 -2.88 5.08
CA PHE A 56 18.22 -2.50 5.47
C PHE A 56 18.06 -1.00 5.80
N SER A 57 19.14 -0.22 5.67
CA SER A 57 19.13 1.19 6.06
C SER A 57 18.18 2.02 5.20
N SER A 58 17.25 2.77 5.83
CA SER A 58 17.05 2.86 7.29
C SER A 58 15.65 2.43 7.74
N LEU A 59 14.61 2.48 6.89
CA LEU A 59 13.21 2.20 7.24
C LEU A 59 12.76 0.88 6.58
N ASP A 60 13.31 -0.23 7.03
CA ASP A 60 12.79 -1.55 6.66
C ASP A 60 11.56 -1.89 7.50
N LEU A 61 10.53 -2.42 6.84
CA LEU A 61 9.25 -2.81 7.42
C LEU A 61 8.96 -4.31 7.21
N SER A 62 9.99 -5.09 6.88
CA SER A 62 9.85 -6.52 6.62
C SER A 62 10.41 -7.38 7.75
N PHE A 63 9.58 -8.24 8.31
CA PHE A 63 10.02 -9.23 9.31
C PHE A 63 10.76 -10.43 8.74
N ASN A 64 10.73 -10.63 7.40
CA ASN A 64 11.16 -11.89 6.75
C ASN A 64 12.41 -11.71 5.87
N ARG A 65 13.10 -10.56 5.95
CA ARG A 65 14.26 -10.27 5.11
C ARG A 65 15.60 -10.37 5.84
N GLY A 66 15.59 -10.60 7.16
CA GLY A 66 16.79 -10.81 7.95
C GLY A 66 17.29 -9.57 8.71
N ASP A 67 16.50 -8.50 8.75
CA ASP A 67 16.78 -7.35 9.60
C ASP A 67 16.52 -7.67 11.08
N ASP A 68 17.04 -6.83 11.98
CA ASP A 68 16.74 -6.89 13.41
C ASP A 68 15.25 -6.64 13.67
N ILE A 69 14.59 -7.63 14.27
CA ILE A 69 13.16 -7.58 14.57
C ILE A 69 12.78 -6.35 15.41
N GLU A 70 13.61 -5.94 16.35
CA GLU A 70 13.33 -4.75 17.18
C GLU A 70 13.51 -3.44 16.37
N ALA A 71 14.43 -3.42 15.41
CA ALA A 71 14.54 -2.31 14.46
C ALA A 71 13.30 -2.21 13.57
N VAL A 72 12.80 -3.32 13.04
CA VAL A 72 11.57 -3.36 12.23
C VAL A 72 10.37 -2.90 13.05
N LYS A 73 10.19 -3.35 14.28
CA LYS A 73 9.13 -2.89 15.18
C LYS A 73 9.20 -1.39 15.47
N GLU A 74 10.41 -0.86 15.72
CA GLU A 74 10.61 0.59 15.91
C GLU A 74 10.28 1.37 14.64
N ASN A 75 10.60 0.85 13.47
CA ASN A 75 10.24 1.45 12.20
C ASN A 75 8.71 1.54 12.03
N PHE A 76 7.98 0.45 12.30
CA PHE A 76 6.52 0.45 12.31
C PHE A 76 5.96 1.46 13.30
N ARG A 77 6.54 1.54 14.51
CA ARG A 77 6.10 2.51 15.53
C ARG A 77 6.26 3.95 15.05
N ARG A 78 7.34 4.27 14.33
CA ARG A 78 7.56 5.60 13.75
C ARG A 78 6.55 5.95 12.69
N VAL A 79 6.24 5.01 11.80
CA VAL A 79 5.20 5.20 10.76
C VAL A 79 3.83 5.37 11.42
N ALA A 80 3.48 4.54 12.39
CA ALA A 80 2.24 4.62 13.14
C ALA A 80 2.08 5.98 13.85
N GLU A 81 3.16 6.47 14.48
CA GLU A 81 3.19 7.78 15.13
C GLU A 81 2.98 8.93 14.14
N ALA A 82 3.66 8.90 12.98
CA ALA A 82 3.48 9.89 11.91
C ALA A 82 2.05 9.88 11.33
N MET A 83 1.41 8.73 11.30
CA MET A 83 0.03 8.56 10.85
C MET A 83 -0.99 8.81 11.97
N GLU A 84 -0.53 9.09 13.20
CA GLU A 84 -1.37 9.28 14.40
C GLU A 84 -2.29 8.08 14.67
N VAL A 85 -1.79 6.87 14.46
CA VAL A 85 -2.50 5.60 14.68
C VAL A 85 -1.67 4.74 15.65
N PRO A 86 -2.25 4.15 16.70
CA PRO A 86 -1.53 3.18 17.52
C PRO A 86 -1.05 1.98 16.68
N ALA A 87 0.17 1.51 16.89
CA ALA A 87 0.72 0.36 16.15
C ALA A 87 -0.17 -0.90 16.24
N GLY A 88 -0.88 -1.08 17.36
CA GLY A 88 -1.85 -2.17 17.55
C GLY A 88 -3.12 -2.04 16.66
N GLN A 89 -3.31 -0.95 15.94
CA GLN A 89 -4.40 -0.77 14.97
C GLN A 89 -3.96 -1.03 13.52
N ILE A 90 -2.70 -1.39 13.29
CA ILE A 90 -2.20 -1.74 11.95
C ILE A 90 -2.60 -3.18 11.64
N VAL A 91 -3.15 -3.40 10.44
CA VAL A 91 -3.51 -4.71 9.89
C VAL A 91 -2.68 -4.93 8.63
N CYS A 92 -1.82 -5.94 8.65
CA CYS A 92 -0.92 -6.27 7.56
C CYS A 92 -1.52 -7.35 6.65
N SER A 93 -1.41 -7.18 5.35
CA SER A 93 -1.70 -8.23 4.36
C SER A 93 -0.73 -9.43 4.47
N ASP A 94 -1.08 -10.54 3.82
CA ASP A 94 -0.21 -11.71 3.62
C ASP A 94 -0.09 -12.00 2.12
N GLN A 95 0.73 -11.21 1.46
CA GLN A 95 0.81 -11.11 0.01
C GLN A 95 1.52 -12.30 -0.62
N THR A 96 0.84 -12.96 -1.55
CA THR A 96 1.35 -14.09 -2.33
C THR A 96 1.08 -13.93 -3.84
N HIS A 97 0.79 -12.70 -4.27
CA HIS A 97 0.50 -12.31 -5.65
C HIS A 97 -0.81 -12.92 -6.19
N THR A 98 -1.81 -13.02 -5.34
CA THR A 98 -3.19 -13.40 -5.68
C THR A 98 -4.07 -12.18 -5.96
N THR A 99 -5.37 -12.39 -6.13
CA THR A 99 -6.39 -11.33 -6.13
C THR A 99 -7.37 -11.46 -4.96
N ASN A 100 -6.95 -12.17 -3.91
CA ASN A 100 -7.77 -12.33 -2.72
C ASN A 100 -7.83 -11.02 -1.92
N VAL A 101 -9.05 -10.56 -1.68
CA VAL A 101 -9.35 -9.36 -0.89
C VAL A 101 -10.10 -9.76 0.36
N ARG A 102 -9.62 -9.29 1.51
CA ARG A 102 -10.23 -9.55 2.82
C ARG A 102 -10.86 -8.30 3.39
N LYS A 103 -12.12 -8.40 3.83
CA LYS A 103 -12.73 -7.44 4.74
C LYS A 103 -12.12 -7.66 6.14
N VAL A 104 -11.53 -6.59 6.70
CA VAL A 104 -10.99 -6.61 8.07
C VAL A 104 -11.83 -5.74 8.99
N THR A 105 -11.91 -6.15 10.24
CA THR A 105 -12.71 -5.54 11.30
C THR A 105 -11.85 -5.14 12.49
N ALA A 106 -12.44 -4.57 13.53
CA ALA A 106 -11.73 -4.24 14.77
C ALA A 106 -11.07 -5.48 15.42
N GLU A 107 -11.58 -6.68 15.17
CA GLU A 107 -10.98 -7.93 15.67
C GLU A 107 -9.65 -8.26 14.98
N ASP A 108 -9.44 -7.76 13.75
CA ASP A 108 -8.19 -7.96 13.01
C ASP A 108 -7.09 -6.97 13.42
N ALA A 109 -7.38 -5.96 14.25
CA ALA A 109 -6.40 -4.96 14.69
C ALA A 109 -5.13 -5.62 15.24
N GLY A 110 -3.96 -5.16 14.76
CA GLY A 110 -2.64 -5.68 15.10
C GLY A 110 -2.19 -6.94 14.35
N SER A 111 -3.04 -7.51 13.47
CA SER A 111 -2.71 -8.73 12.72
C SER A 111 -1.50 -8.54 11.81
N GLY A 112 -0.50 -9.39 11.97
CA GLY A 112 0.77 -9.37 11.24
C GLY A 112 1.82 -8.40 11.79
N LEU A 113 1.51 -7.66 12.87
CA LEU A 113 2.46 -6.77 13.54
C LEU A 113 2.56 -7.06 15.04
N THR A 114 1.47 -6.92 15.78
CA THR A 114 1.45 -7.13 17.24
C THR A 114 0.84 -8.47 17.64
N LYS A 115 0.17 -9.12 16.71
CA LYS A 115 -0.34 -10.50 16.85
C LYS A 115 -0.24 -11.25 15.54
N GLU A 116 -0.33 -12.56 15.62
CA GLU A 116 -0.36 -13.44 14.45
C GLU A 116 -1.56 -13.17 13.55
N ARG A 117 -1.40 -13.31 12.24
CA ARG A 117 -2.50 -13.17 11.28
C ARG A 117 -3.38 -14.41 11.28
N PRO A 118 -4.72 -14.28 11.38
CA PRO A 118 -5.63 -15.40 11.25
C PRO A 118 -5.97 -15.77 9.79
N TYR A 119 -5.19 -15.29 8.81
CA TYR A 119 -5.40 -15.47 7.37
C TYR A 119 -4.09 -15.57 6.61
N HIS A 120 -4.17 -16.18 5.41
CA HIS A 120 -3.08 -16.34 4.45
C HIS A 120 -3.57 -15.96 3.05
N ASP A 121 -2.61 -15.75 2.11
CA ASP A 121 -2.90 -15.49 0.70
C ASP A 121 -3.86 -14.31 0.48
N VAL A 122 -3.59 -13.18 1.12
CA VAL A 122 -4.40 -11.97 1.04
C VAL A 122 -3.56 -10.82 0.52
N ASP A 123 -3.86 -10.38 -0.70
CA ASP A 123 -3.17 -9.28 -1.40
C ASP A 123 -3.94 -7.95 -1.33
N GLY A 124 -5.20 -7.97 -0.90
CA GLY A 124 -6.02 -6.77 -0.68
C GLY A 124 -6.73 -6.79 0.66
N LEU A 125 -6.82 -5.62 1.28
CA LEU A 125 -7.55 -5.40 2.52
C LEU A 125 -8.58 -4.29 2.31
N ILE A 126 -9.80 -4.47 2.84
CA ILE A 126 -10.84 -3.45 2.85
C ILE A 126 -11.44 -3.30 4.25
N THR A 127 -11.82 -2.09 4.62
CA THR A 127 -12.46 -1.82 5.93
C THR A 127 -13.31 -0.56 5.88
N ASP A 128 -14.36 -0.54 6.71
CA ASP A 128 -15.18 0.62 7.08
C ASP A 128 -14.99 1.00 8.56
N VAL A 129 -14.05 0.36 9.25
CA VAL A 129 -13.80 0.60 10.68
C VAL A 129 -12.86 1.79 10.87
N PRO A 130 -13.32 2.90 11.49
CA PRO A 130 -12.46 4.03 11.77
C PRO A 130 -11.30 3.67 12.69
N GLY A 131 -10.12 4.24 12.41
CA GLY A 131 -8.92 4.03 13.23
C GLY A 131 -8.12 2.77 12.90
N LEU A 132 -8.60 1.85 12.04
CA LEU A 132 -7.77 0.80 11.48
C LEU A 132 -6.86 1.35 10.37
N MET A 133 -5.59 0.96 10.40
CA MET A 133 -4.61 1.25 9.36
C MET A 133 -4.31 -0.01 8.57
N LEU A 134 -4.64 -0.03 7.29
CA LEU A 134 -4.28 -1.12 6.37
C LEU A 134 -2.82 -0.96 5.94
N ALA A 135 -2.07 -2.06 5.92
CA ALA A 135 -0.67 -2.08 5.48
C ALA A 135 -0.42 -3.20 4.46
N THR A 136 0.18 -2.82 3.34
CA THR A 136 0.67 -3.70 2.28
C THR A 136 2.12 -3.34 1.97
N PHE A 137 2.88 -4.28 1.41
CA PHE A 137 4.33 -4.19 1.29
C PHE A 137 4.76 -4.29 -0.17
N TYR A 138 5.77 -3.49 -0.54
CA TYR A 138 6.21 -3.37 -1.93
C TYR A 138 7.73 -3.28 -2.02
N ALA A 139 8.30 -3.95 -3.01
CA ALA A 139 9.61 -3.62 -3.57
C ALA A 139 9.38 -2.93 -4.93
N ASP A 140 8.72 -3.63 -5.85
CA ASP A 140 8.54 -3.22 -7.25
C ASP A 140 7.06 -3.18 -7.67
N CYS A 141 6.20 -4.00 -7.04
CA CYS A 141 4.78 -4.13 -7.38
C CYS A 141 3.98 -2.85 -7.09
N VAL A 142 2.78 -2.78 -7.66
CA VAL A 142 1.93 -1.59 -7.67
C VAL A 142 1.01 -1.53 -6.46
N PRO A 143 1.05 -0.45 -5.66
CA PRO A 143 0.05 -0.14 -4.64
C PRO A 143 -1.24 0.39 -5.28
N LEU A 144 -2.39 -0.10 -4.85
CA LEU A 144 -3.70 0.41 -5.25
C LEU A 144 -4.46 0.90 -4.03
N TYR A 145 -4.78 2.20 -4.01
CA TYR A 145 -5.55 2.86 -2.95
C TYR A 145 -6.98 3.08 -3.41
N PHE A 146 -7.95 2.79 -2.54
CA PHE A 146 -9.37 3.00 -2.79
C PHE A 146 -10.00 3.72 -1.60
N VAL A 147 -10.76 4.78 -1.88
CA VAL A 147 -11.48 5.56 -0.85
C VAL A 147 -12.91 5.78 -1.32
N ASP A 148 -13.85 5.07 -0.71
CA ASP A 148 -15.28 5.28 -0.89
C ASP A 148 -15.73 6.38 0.08
N THR A 149 -16.00 7.56 -0.46
CA THR A 149 -16.36 8.74 0.34
C THR A 149 -17.79 8.67 0.87
N LYS A 150 -18.66 7.91 0.22
CA LYS A 150 -20.06 7.79 0.59
C LYS A 150 -20.28 6.79 1.73
N HIS A 151 -19.67 5.62 1.63
CA HIS A 151 -19.77 4.58 2.65
C HIS A 151 -18.66 4.65 3.70
N ARG A 152 -17.75 5.64 3.59
CA ARG A 152 -16.60 5.85 4.48
C ARG A 152 -15.75 4.58 4.63
N ALA A 153 -15.54 3.89 3.53
CA ALA A 153 -14.76 2.66 3.46
C ALA A 153 -13.47 2.88 2.68
N ILE A 154 -12.42 2.14 3.03
CA ILE A 154 -11.13 2.17 2.36
C ILE A 154 -10.72 0.79 1.89
N GLY A 155 -9.93 0.74 0.82
CA GLY A 155 -9.24 -0.43 0.34
C GLY A 155 -7.78 -0.14 0.05
N LEU A 156 -6.92 -1.13 0.28
CA LEU A 156 -5.51 -1.08 -0.04
C LEU A 156 -5.09 -2.45 -0.58
N SER A 157 -4.57 -2.47 -1.81
CA SER A 157 -4.26 -3.72 -2.50
C SER A 157 -2.88 -3.71 -3.13
N HIS A 158 -2.26 -4.88 -3.13
CA HIS A 158 -1.00 -5.15 -3.78
C HIS A 158 -1.25 -5.78 -5.16
N SER A 159 -0.74 -5.16 -6.21
CA SER A 159 -0.87 -5.64 -7.58
C SER A 159 0.51 -5.82 -8.21
N GLY A 160 1.05 -7.03 -8.13
CA GLY A 160 2.15 -7.46 -8.99
C GLY A 160 1.64 -7.78 -10.39
N TRP A 161 2.49 -8.25 -11.32
CA TRP A 161 2.08 -8.56 -12.67
C TRP A 161 0.90 -9.58 -12.71
N ARG A 162 0.93 -10.63 -11.88
CA ARG A 162 -0.18 -11.61 -11.77
C ARG A 162 -1.47 -10.94 -11.28
N GLY A 163 -1.37 -10.08 -10.27
CA GLY A 163 -2.51 -9.32 -9.77
C GLY A 163 -3.08 -8.39 -10.83
N THR A 164 -2.24 -7.78 -11.65
CA THR A 164 -2.65 -6.88 -12.73
C THR A 164 -3.37 -7.64 -13.84
N VAL A 165 -2.80 -8.73 -14.34
CA VAL A 165 -3.46 -9.61 -15.34
C VAL A 165 -4.79 -10.12 -14.80
N ASN A 166 -4.86 -10.54 -13.55
CA ASN A 166 -6.09 -11.02 -12.92
C ASN A 166 -6.98 -9.89 -12.36
N ARG A 167 -6.72 -8.63 -12.75
CA ARG A 167 -7.55 -7.46 -12.47
C ARG A 167 -7.77 -7.20 -10.97
N MET A 168 -6.68 -7.14 -10.19
CA MET A 168 -6.71 -6.89 -8.73
C MET A 168 -7.54 -5.65 -8.36
N GLY A 169 -7.44 -4.57 -9.11
CA GLY A 169 -8.25 -3.37 -8.88
C GLY A 169 -9.75 -3.65 -8.96
N ARG A 170 -10.19 -4.42 -9.97
CA ARG A 170 -11.58 -4.85 -10.12
C ARG A 170 -12.01 -5.78 -8.98
N ALA A 171 -11.13 -6.69 -8.57
CA ALA A 171 -11.40 -7.60 -7.45
C ALA A 171 -11.63 -6.81 -6.15
N THR A 172 -10.83 -5.77 -5.90
CA THR A 172 -10.97 -4.89 -4.73
C THR A 172 -12.29 -4.12 -4.77
N LEU A 173 -12.62 -3.49 -5.89
CA LEU A 173 -13.90 -2.76 -6.04
C LEU A 173 -15.10 -3.69 -5.88
N LYS A 174 -15.03 -4.92 -6.41
CA LYS A 174 -16.08 -5.93 -6.24
C LYS A 174 -16.25 -6.30 -4.75
N ALA A 175 -15.15 -6.54 -4.03
CA ALA A 175 -15.21 -6.82 -2.60
C ALA A 175 -15.80 -5.64 -1.80
N MET A 176 -15.46 -4.39 -2.16
CA MET A 176 -16.06 -3.20 -1.53
C MET A 176 -17.55 -3.08 -1.88
N ALA A 177 -17.95 -3.38 -3.11
CA ALA A 177 -19.36 -3.39 -3.50
C ALA A 177 -20.17 -4.42 -2.70
N GLU A 178 -19.65 -5.63 -2.56
CA GLU A 178 -20.27 -6.71 -1.80
C GLU A 178 -20.35 -6.41 -0.29
N ALA A 179 -19.32 -5.78 0.27
CA ALA A 179 -19.21 -5.52 1.70
C ALA A 179 -19.94 -4.27 2.17
N TYR A 180 -20.01 -3.22 1.32
CA TYR A 180 -20.44 -1.87 1.71
C TYR A 180 -21.47 -1.25 0.76
N GLY A 181 -21.75 -1.88 -0.40
CA GLY A 181 -22.58 -1.28 -1.44
C GLY A 181 -21.87 -0.21 -2.25
N THR A 182 -20.54 -0.19 -2.23
CA THR A 182 -19.69 0.73 -3.00
C THR A 182 -20.04 0.66 -4.49
N VAL A 183 -20.16 1.82 -5.13
CA VAL A 183 -20.23 1.94 -6.58
C VAL A 183 -19.00 2.70 -7.09
N PRO A 184 -18.48 2.39 -8.29
CA PRO A 184 -17.22 2.97 -8.78
C PRO A 184 -17.20 4.51 -8.80
N GLU A 185 -18.36 5.14 -9.05
CA GLU A 185 -18.52 6.59 -9.13
C GLU A 185 -18.29 7.31 -7.80
N ASP A 186 -18.42 6.60 -6.67
CA ASP A 186 -18.21 7.13 -5.31
C ASP A 186 -16.76 6.92 -4.82
N VAL A 187 -15.88 6.28 -5.64
CA VAL A 187 -14.54 5.85 -5.22
C VAL A 187 -13.44 6.71 -5.83
N TRP A 188 -12.60 7.25 -4.97
CA TRP A 188 -11.30 7.77 -5.35
C TRP A 188 -10.29 6.62 -5.40
N CYS A 189 -9.66 6.45 -6.57
CA CYS A 189 -8.58 5.48 -6.76
C CYS A 189 -7.26 6.20 -6.99
N ALA A 190 -6.18 5.67 -6.41
CA ALA A 190 -4.82 6.13 -6.70
C ALA A 190 -3.88 4.93 -6.86
N ILE A 191 -2.90 5.08 -7.77
CA ILE A 191 -1.87 4.09 -8.07
C ILE A 191 -0.56 4.59 -7.49
N GLY A 192 0.02 3.86 -6.55
CA GLY A 192 1.23 4.25 -5.84
C GLY A 192 2.51 4.03 -6.63
N PRO A 193 3.67 4.42 -6.05
CA PRO A 193 4.97 4.21 -6.67
C PRO A 193 5.25 2.73 -6.90
N SER A 194 5.79 2.42 -8.07
CA SER A 194 6.19 1.08 -8.47
C SER A 194 7.44 1.13 -9.34
N ILE A 195 7.97 -0.01 -9.74
CA ILE A 195 9.03 -0.10 -10.74
C ILE A 195 8.57 0.56 -12.04
N CYS A 196 9.46 1.31 -12.69
CA CYS A 196 9.16 1.97 -13.96
C CYS A 196 9.34 1.02 -15.15
N GLN A 197 8.72 1.36 -16.28
CA GLN A 197 8.78 0.59 -17.51
C GLN A 197 10.22 0.29 -17.95
N ASP A 198 11.10 1.27 -17.89
CA ASP A 198 12.50 1.13 -18.35
C ASP A 198 13.35 0.19 -17.47
N CYS A 199 12.89 -0.11 -16.25
CA CYS A 199 13.59 -0.96 -15.27
C CYS A 199 12.96 -2.36 -15.17
N TYR A 200 11.79 -2.59 -15.77
CA TYR A 200 11.02 -3.82 -15.58
C TYR A 200 10.97 -4.66 -16.87
N GLU A 201 12.04 -5.42 -17.08
CA GLU A 201 12.07 -6.42 -18.13
C GLU A 201 11.25 -7.66 -17.70
N VAL A 202 10.39 -8.12 -18.59
CA VAL A 202 9.58 -9.33 -18.40
C VAL A 202 9.86 -10.34 -19.51
N SER A 203 9.63 -11.61 -19.22
CA SER A 203 9.75 -12.69 -20.20
C SER A 203 8.53 -12.72 -21.15
N GLU A 204 8.69 -13.35 -22.31
CA GLU A 204 7.66 -13.41 -23.36
C GLU A 204 6.36 -14.07 -22.87
N ASP A 205 6.42 -15.05 -21.99
CA ASP A 205 5.25 -15.70 -21.39
C ASP A 205 4.43 -14.71 -20.54
N VAL A 206 5.07 -13.83 -19.80
CA VAL A 206 4.38 -12.76 -19.06
C VAL A 206 3.73 -11.77 -20.01
N ALA A 207 4.45 -11.34 -21.05
CA ALA A 207 3.91 -10.42 -22.05
C ALA A 207 2.66 -11.00 -22.74
N LEU A 208 2.71 -12.29 -23.11
CA LEU A 208 1.58 -13.00 -23.73
C LEU A 208 0.34 -13.05 -22.82
N GLU A 209 0.49 -13.20 -21.52
CA GLU A 209 -0.65 -13.16 -20.59
C GLU A 209 -1.32 -11.77 -20.60
N PHE A 210 -0.53 -10.69 -20.65
CA PHE A 210 -1.06 -9.32 -20.78
C PHE A 210 -1.79 -9.10 -22.11
N GLU A 211 -1.20 -9.52 -23.23
CA GLU A 211 -1.82 -9.40 -24.56
C GLU A 211 -3.15 -10.14 -24.64
N GLN A 212 -3.25 -11.32 -24.04
CA GLN A 212 -4.48 -12.10 -23.99
C GLN A 212 -5.57 -11.43 -23.17
N GLU A 213 -5.23 -10.99 -21.95
CA GLU A 213 -6.22 -10.39 -21.03
C GLU A 213 -6.62 -8.97 -21.47
N PHE A 214 -5.70 -8.19 -22.02
CA PHE A 214 -5.93 -6.82 -22.47
C PHE A 214 -5.93 -6.72 -24.00
N SER A 215 -6.54 -7.69 -24.68
CA SER A 215 -6.63 -7.71 -26.14
C SER A 215 -7.24 -6.41 -26.68
N GLY A 216 -6.55 -5.77 -27.62
CA GLY A 216 -6.89 -4.45 -28.15
C GLY A 216 -6.07 -3.28 -27.58
N HIS A 217 -5.26 -3.51 -26.55
CA HIS A 217 -4.36 -2.53 -25.92
C HIS A 217 -2.87 -2.83 -26.19
N GLY A 218 -2.54 -3.66 -27.17
CA GLY A 218 -1.17 -4.15 -27.41
C GLY A 218 -0.12 -3.07 -27.69
N SER A 219 -0.51 -1.83 -27.98
CA SER A 219 0.41 -0.69 -28.10
C SER A 219 0.70 0.01 -26.77
N GLU A 220 0.04 -0.41 -25.68
CA GLU A 220 0.12 0.16 -24.33
C GLU A 220 0.82 -0.80 -23.35
N ILE A 221 1.17 -2.02 -23.81
CA ILE A 221 1.80 -3.11 -23.04
C ILE A 221 3.31 -3.13 -23.28
#